data_8d5c1846b57fee863b820241fa61bfec
#
_entry.id   8d5c1846b57fee863b820241fa61bfec
#
_cell.length_a   1.000
_cell.length_b   1.000
_cell.length_c   1.000
_cell.angle_alpha   90.00
_cell.angle_beta   90.00
_cell.angle_gamma   90.00
#
_symmetry.space_group_name_H-M   'P 1'
#
loop_
_entity.id
_entity.type
_entity.pdbx_description
1 polymer ?
#
loop_
_entity_poly.entity_id
_entity_poly.type
_entity_poly.pdbx_seq_one_letter_code
_entity_poly.pdbx_strand_id
1 'polypeptide(L)'
;MAAIVDDTYAEAFRSIYAEVLITARDRTWLENACNAATGHASSSIFCDCEAGVDRFVGPGGDESFPTPDGRPGAIVQFHVPRFKKDREKLLEKVLLHRLSQNVLTCPTAACFNLLDTDPYFKLGRKLAFFGDGYQQRDERYGRKVWVIPTMGGEFVIDRRFGFKDGVMGGNLWFFADSVDSSLAAAELGVKALEKVPGTIAPFPGGIA
;
A
#
# COMPACT_ATOMS: atom_id res chain seq x y z
N MET A 1 9.09 24.61 -26.84
CA MET A 1 8.34 23.78 -27.81
C MET A 1 7.19 23.11 -27.08
N ALA A 2 6.07 22.88 -27.75
CA ALA A 2 4.99 22.07 -27.15
C ALA A 2 5.46 20.61 -27.08
N ALA A 3 5.04 19.88 -26.04
CA ALA A 3 5.30 18.44 -25.95
C ALA A 3 4.59 17.71 -27.10
N ILE A 4 5.26 16.72 -27.65
CA ILE A 4 4.66 15.80 -28.65
C ILE A 4 4.24 14.56 -27.90
N VAL A 5 2.99 14.15 -28.09
CA VAL A 5 2.45 12.90 -27.55
C VAL A 5 2.39 11.90 -28.70
N ASP A 6 3.22 10.86 -28.61
CA ASP A 6 3.18 9.73 -29.54
C ASP A 6 2.11 8.73 -29.11
N ASP A 7 1.15 8.48 -29.96
CA ASP A 7 0.15 7.44 -29.79
C ASP A 7 0.67 6.12 -30.37
N THR A 8 1.58 5.49 -29.64
CA THR A 8 2.28 4.31 -30.13
C THR A 8 1.74 3.02 -29.53
N TYR A 9 2.00 2.80 -28.26
CA TYR A 9 1.75 1.53 -27.61
C TYR A 9 1.60 1.69 -26.11
N ALA A 10 0.60 1.02 -25.52
CA ALA A 10 0.41 0.95 -24.09
C ALA A 10 0.20 -0.50 -23.65
N GLU A 11 0.92 -0.94 -22.63
CA GLU A 11 0.80 -2.27 -22.06
C GLU A 11 0.57 -2.20 -20.56
N ALA A 12 -0.35 -3.05 -20.09
CA ALA A 12 -0.57 -3.27 -18.67
C ALA A 12 -1.00 -4.71 -18.42
N PHE A 13 -0.70 -5.24 -17.26
CA PHE A 13 -1.00 -6.61 -16.88
C PHE A 13 -2.15 -6.66 -15.89
N ARG A 14 -2.92 -7.76 -15.93
CA ARG A 14 -3.89 -8.03 -14.87
C ARG A 14 -3.17 -8.46 -13.60
N SER A 15 -3.59 -7.88 -12.48
CA SER A 15 -3.15 -8.22 -11.13
C SER A 15 -4.31 -8.72 -10.28
N ILE A 16 -3.98 -9.23 -9.10
CA ILE A 16 -4.84 -9.18 -7.92
C ILE A 16 -4.16 -8.29 -6.90
N TYR A 17 -4.93 -7.53 -6.13
CA TYR A 17 -4.37 -6.63 -5.15
C TYR A 17 -5.20 -6.52 -3.88
N ALA A 18 -4.53 -6.15 -2.81
CA ALA A 18 -5.14 -5.73 -1.56
C ALA A 18 -4.84 -4.25 -1.31
N GLU A 19 -5.79 -3.59 -0.68
CA GLU A 19 -5.68 -2.18 -0.30
C GLU A 19 -5.85 -2.07 1.20
N VAL A 20 -4.87 -1.47 1.85
CA VAL A 20 -4.81 -1.34 3.30
C VAL A 20 -4.67 0.11 3.71
N LEU A 21 -5.27 0.47 4.82
CA LEU A 21 -5.07 1.74 5.48
C LEU A 21 -4.09 1.52 6.63
N ILE A 22 -2.96 2.19 6.57
CA ILE A 22 -2.00 2.27 7.67
C ILE A 22 -2.22 3.60 8.36
N THR A 23 -2.35 3.61 9.70
CA THR A 23 -2.39 4.82 10.50
C THR A 23 -1.24 4.84 11.49
N ALA A 24 -0.82 6.04 11.90
CA ALA A 24 0.19 6.22 12.95
C ALA A 24 -0.08 7.53 13.72
N ARG A 25 0.63 7.71 14.85
CA ARG A 25 0.49 8.88 15.71
C ARG A 25 0.65 10.21 14.97
N ASP A 26 1.62 10.26 14.06
CA ASP A 26 1.95 11.44 13.27
C ASP A 26 2.49 11.06 11.88
N ARG A 27 2.69 12.06 11.04
CA ARG A 27 3.14 11.89 9.66
C ARG A 27 4.51 11.21 9.55
N THR A 28 5.43 11.49 10.42
CA THR A 28 6.79 10.92 10.40
C THR A 28 6.75 9.40 10.60
N TRP A 29 6.03 8.92 11.61
CA TRP A 29 5.88 7.48 11.84
C TRP A 29 5.07 6.79 10.74
N LEU A 30 4.07 7.46 10.20
CA LEU A 30 3.30 6.96 9.07
C LEU A 30 4.17 6.76 7.83
N GLU A 31 4.99 7.75 7.47
CA GLU A 31 5.91 7.65 6.34
C GLU A 31 6.96 6.55 6.55
N ASN A 32 7.49 6.39 7.75
CA ASN A 32 8.40 5.29 8.07
C ASN A 32 7.73 3.92 7.87
N ALA A 33 6.50 3.74 8.35
CA ALA A 33 5.74 2.51 8.14
C ALA A 33 5.49 2.24 6.65
N CYS A 34 5.05 3.27 5.90
CA CYS A 34 4.79 3.16 4.47
C CYS A 34 6.07 2.84 3.68
N ASN A 35 7.16 3.56 3.91
CA ASN A 35 8.44 3.34 3.24
C ASN A 35 8.97 1.92 3.48
N ALA A 36 8.88 1.43 4.72
CA ALA A 36 9.27 0.06 5.04
C ALA A 36 8.34 -0.97 4.37
N ALA A 37 7.02 -0.75 4.39
CA ALA A 37 6.05 -1.68 3.83
C ALA A 37 6.11 -1.76 2.29
N THR A 38 6.45 -0.66 1.60
CA THR A 38 6.55 -0.59 0.14
C THR A 38 7.97 -0.78 -0.38
N GLY A 39 8.98 -0.75 0.49
CA GLY A 39 10.38 -0.94 0.10
C GLY A 39 10.62 -2.25 -0.64
N HIS A 40 11.53 -2.24 -1.64
CA HIS A 40 11.84 -3.37 -2.52
C HIS A 40 10.60 -4.01 -3.16
N ALA A 41 9.67 -3.17 -3.64
CA ALA A 41 8.42 -3.60 -4.28
C ALA A 41 8.12 -2.80 -5.55
N SER A 42 9.15 -2.43 -6.29
CA SER A 42 9.01 -1.57 -7.48
C SER A 42 8.52 -2.32 -8.72
N SER A 43 8.90 -3.60 -8.88
CA SER A 43 8.48 -4.40 -10.04
C SER A 43 8.45 -5.88 -9.70
N SER A 44 7.34 -6.54 -10.03
CA SER A 44 7.18 -7.99 -9.83
C SER A 44 8.09 -8.86 -10.71
N ILE A 45 8.92 -8.27 -11.57
CA ILE A 45 9.93 -8.99 -12.34
C ILE A 45 11.00 -9.58 -11.40
N PHE A 46 11.50 -8.79 -10.44
CA PHE A 46 12.52 -9.21 -9.48
C PHE A 46 12.12 -9.01 -8.01
N CYS A 47 11.00 -8.34 -7.75
CA CYS A 47 10.47 -8.19 -6.40
C CYS A 47 9.34 -9.19 -6.15
N ASP A 48 8.92 -9.30 -4.90
CA ASP A 48 7.82 -10.17 -4.50
C ASP A 48 6.43 -9.64 -4.91
N CYS A 49 6.33 -8.31 -5.09
CA CYS A 49 5.10 -7.61 -5.50
C CYS A 49 5.42 -6.23 -6.09
N GLU A 50 4.41 -5.52 -6.54
CA GLU A 50 4.43 -4.07 -6.72
C GLU A 50 3.61 -3.44 -5.60
N ALA A 51 4.19 -2.48 -4.88
CA ALA A 51 3.51 -1.81 -3.78
C ALA A 51 3.84 -0.33 -3.73
N GLY A 52 2.86 0.47 -3.36
CA GLY A 52 3.03 1.92 -3.26
C GLY A 52 1.93 2.56 -2.42
N VAL A 53 2.17 3.80 -2.04
CA VAL A 53 1.17 4.65 -1.41
C VAL A 53 0.30 5.26 -2.51
N ASP A 54 -1.01 5.06 -2.42
CA ASP A 54 -1.99 5.75 -3.27
C ASP A 54 -2.09 7.23 -2.85
N ARG A 55 -2.45 7.46 -1.59
CA ARG A 55 -2.55 8.79 -1.02
C ARG A 55 -2.52 8.78 0.51
N PHE A 56 -2.25 9.94 1.08
CA PHE A 56 -2.39 10.19 2.51
C PHE A 56 -3.79 10.70 2.83
N VAL A 57 -4.36 10.26 3.94
CA VAL A 57 -5.75 10.52 4.33
C VAL A 57 -5.86 10.91 5.82
N GLY A 58 -7.03 11.43 6.21
CA GLY A 58 -7.25 11.92 7.57
C GLY A 58 -6.45 13.19 7.87
N PRO A 59 -6.14 13.46 9.15
CA PRO A 59 -5.45 14.69 9.56
C PRO A 59 -4.11 14.87 8.82
N GLY A 60 -3.95 16.00 8.14
CA GLY A 60 -2.76 16.31 7.35
C GLY A 60 -2.65 15.59 6.00
N GLY A 61 -3.74 15.00 5.51
CA GLY A 61 -3.89 14.39 4.19
C GLY A 61 -5.24 14.77 3.58
N ASP A 62 -5.86 13.83 2.86
CA ASP A 62 -7.23 14.00 2.37
C ASP A 62 -8.22 13.84 3.54
N GLU A 63 -8.67 14.96 4.10
CA GLU A 63 -9.59 15.01 5.23
C GLU A 63 -11.02 14.59 4.86
N SER A 64 -11.36 14.47 3.57
CA SER A 64 -12.63 13.93 3.13
C SER A 64 -12.74 12.41 3.34
N PHE A 65 -11.59 11.74 3.59
CA PHE A 65 -11.50 10.33 3.90
C PHE A 65 -11.07 10.14 5.38
N PRO A 66 -12.02 10.06 6.32
CA PRO A 66 -11.71 9.91 7.74
C PRO A 66 -11.10 8.54 8.04
N THR A 67 -10.06 8.51 8.88
CA THR A 67 -9.49 7.28 9.38
C THR A 67 -10.30 6.72 10.55
N PRO A 68 -10.37 5.37 10.72
CA PRO A 68 -11.17 4.77 11.79
C PRO A 68 -10.80 5.25 13.19
N ASP A 69 -9.53 5.50 13.43
CA ASP A 69 -8.96 5.90 14.73
C ASP A 69 -8.66 7.40 14.83
N GLY A 70 -9.03 8.19 13.82
CA GLY A 70 -8.86 9.65 13.79
C GLY A 70 -7.42 10.13 13.64
N ARG A 71 -6.47 9.23 13.33
CA ARG A 71 -5.04 9.55 13.18
C ARG A 71 -4.66 9.78 11.71
N PRO A 72 -3.51 10.39 11.43
CA PRO A 72 -2.96 10.43 10.07
C PRO A 72 -2.88 9.03 9.48
N GLY A 73 -3.30 8.89 8.23
CA GLY A 73 -3.36 7.61 7.53
C GLY A 73 -2.80 7.66 6.12
N ALA A 74 -2.47 6.49 5.58
CA ALA A 74 -2.06 6.29 4.20
C ALA A 74 -2.75 5.06 3.62
N ILE A 75 -3.29 5.19 2.42
CA ILE A 75 -3.81 4.08 1.64
C ILE A 75 -2.64 3.48 0.87
N VAL A 76 -2.40 2.19 1.09
CA VAL A 76 -1.30 1.44 0.48
C VAL A 76 -1.85 0.26 -0.29
N GLN A 77 -1.37 0.07 -1.51
CA GLN A 77 -1.75 -1.06 -2.36
C GLN A 77 -0.60 -2.04 -2.52
N PHE A 78 -0.94 -3.33 -2.60
CA PHE A 78 -0.01 -4.43 -2.85
C PHE A 78 -0.56 -5.28 -3.99
N HIS A 79 0.17 -5.35 -5.09
CA HIS A 79 -0.21 -6.04 -6.31
C HIS A 79 0.68 -7.23 -6.61
N VAL A 80 0.09 -8.34 -7.06
CA VAL A 80 0.82 -9.48 -7.63
C VAL A 80 0.20 -9.87 -8.98
N PRO A 81 1.00 -10.41 -9.93
CA PRO A 81 0.51 -10.74 -11.26
C PRO A 81 -0.57 -11.82 -11.22
N ARG A 82 -1.68 -11.59 -11.92
CA ARG A 82 -2.82 -12.51 -11.97
C ARG A 82 -2.52 -13.82 -12.72
N PHE A 83 -1.57 -13.81 -13.63
CA PHE A 83 -1.20 -15.01 -14.39
C PHE A 83 -0.46 -16.07 -13.57
N LYS A 84 0.08 -15.73 -12.38
CA LYS A 84 0.69 -16.72 -11.48
C LYS A 84 -0.38 -17.65 -10.90
N LYS A 85 -0.17 -18.98 -11.00
CA LYS A 85 -1.14 -19.99 -10.51
C LYS A 85 -1.44 -19.82 -9.03
N ASP A 86 -0.41 -19.55 -8.21
CA ASP A 86 -0.52 -19.40 -6.75
C ASP A 86 -0.67 -17.93 -6.31
N ARG A 87 -1.23 -17.06 -7.16
CA ARG A 87 -1.33 -15.62 -6.93
C ARG A 87 -1.94 -15.23 -5.58
N GLU A 88 -2.98 -15.95 -5.14
CA GLU A 88 -3.63 -15.64 -3.84
C GLU A 88 -2.71 -15.97 -2.67
N LYS A 89 -2.04 -17.11 -2.70
CA LYS A 89 -1.03 -17.47 -1.69
C LYS A 89 0.15 -16.50 -1.71
N LEU A 90 0.56 -16.05 -2.90
CA LEU A 90 1.62 -15.06 -3.05
C LEU A 90 1.20 -13.73 -2.42
N LEU A 91 0.01 -13.22 -2.75
CA LEU A 91 -0.49 -11.99 -2.18
C LEU A 91 -0.66 -12.08 -0.65
N GLU A 92 -1.21 -13.19 -0.15
CA GLU A 92 -1.32 -13.41 1.30
C GLU A 92 0.06 -13.42 1.98
N LYS A 93 1.05 -14.05 1.37
CA LYS A 93 2.43 -14.08 1.88
C LYS A 93 3.06 -12.68 1.90
N VAL A 94 2.91 -11.93 0.81
CA VAL A 94 3.37 -10.54 0.70
C VAL A 94 2.78 -9.69 1.83
N LEU A 95 1.46 -9.70 1.98
CA LEU A 95 0.78 -8.95 3.02
C LEU A 95 1.23 -9.39 4.42
N LEU A 96 1.31 -10.69 4.66
CA LEU A 96 1.74 -11.22 5.95
C LEU A 96 3.13 -10.70 6.33
N HIS A 97 4.11 -10.80 5.42
CA HIS A 97 5.48 -10.39 5.70
C HIS A 97 5.58 -8.87 5.91
N ARG A 98 4.94 -8.09 5.04
CA ARG A 98 5.05 -6.62 5.09
C ARG A 98 4.28 -6.01 6.25
N LEU A 99 3.08 -6.52 6.54
CA LEU A 99 2.30 -6.01 7.67
C LEU A 99 2.88 -6.45 9.01
N SER A 100 3.48 -7.66 9.12
CA SER A 100 4.07 -8.14 10.37
C SER A 100 5.45 -7.54 10.65
N GLN A 101 6.32 -7.44 9.64
CA GLN A 101 7.72 -7.07 9.88
C GLN A 101 8.00 -5.58 9.66
N ASN A 102 7.12 -4.87 8.97
CA ASN A 102 7.34 -3.45 8.65
C ASN A 102 6.30 -2.54 9.29
N VAL A 103 5.01 -2.95 9.33
CA VAL A 103 3.95 -2.11 9.89
C VAL A 103 3.76 -2.37 11.37
N LEU A 104 3.63 -3.63 11.82
CA LEU A 104 3.47 -3.96 13.25
C LEU A 104 4.69 -3.52 14.06
N THR A 105 5.88 -3.62 13.50
CA THR A 105 7.12 -3.20 14.16
C THR A 105 7.32 -1.69 14.19
N CYS A 106 6.54 -0.93 13.41
CA CYS A 106 6.58 0.52 13.45
C CYS A 106 5.83 1.04 14.68
N PRO A 107 6.49 1.79 15.57
CA PRO A 107 5.84 2.35 16.76
C PRO A 107 4.57 3.13 16.40
N THR A 108 3.52 2.93 17.21
CA THR A 108 2.22 3.59 17.08
C THR A 108 1.37 3.21 15.86
N ALA A 109 1.84 2.35 14.96
CA ALA A 109 1.08 1.98 13.77
C ALA A 109 -0.17 1.16 14.09
N ALA A 110 -1.16 1.24 13.20
CA ALA A 110 -2.29 0.33 13.10
C ALA A 110 -2.60 0.05 11.63
N CYS A 111 -3.36 -1.02 11.34
CA CYS A 111 -3.63 -1.43 9.98
C CYS A 111 -5.08 -1.90 9.79
N PHE A 112 -5.75 -1.31 8.81
CA PHE A 112 -7.15 -1.57 8.52
C PHE A 112 -7.34 -2.01 7.05
N ASN A 113 -8.30 -2.89 6.84
CA ASN A 113 -8.70 -3.34 5.51
C ASN A 113 -9.58 -2.29 4.81
N LEU A 114 -9.35 -2.06 3.52
CA LEU A 114 -10.19 -1.19 2.70
C LEU A 114 -11.06 -1.93 1.69
N LEU A 115 -10.81 -3.22 1.46
CA LEU A 115 -11.57 -4.03 0.52
C LEU A 115 -12.44 -5.06 1.27
N ASP A 116 -13.72 -4.76 1.45
CA ASP A 116 -14.68 -5.72 2.02
C ASP A 116 -15.18 -6.65 0.91
N THR A 117 -14.41 -7.70 0.65
CA THR A 117 -14.65 -8.68 -0.42
C THR A 117 -14.63 -10.10 0.11
N ASP A 118 -15.25 -11.01 -0.66
CA ASP A 118 -15.14 -12.44 -0.51
C ASP A 118 -14.61 -13.01 -1.86
N PRO A 119 -13.49 -13.71 -1.90
CA PRO A 119 -12.71 -14.22 -0.77
C PRO A 119 -11.83 -13.17 -0.04
N TYR A 120 -11.34 -13.52 1.16
CA TYR A 120 -10.47 -12.69 2.00
C TYR A 120 -9.41 -13.51 2.73
N PHE A 121 -8.35 -12.84 3.16
CA PHE A 121 -7.29 -13.41 4.01
C PHE A 121 -7.56 -13.17 5.49
N LYS A 122 -7.29 -14.16 6.36
CA LYS A 122 -7.40 -14.04 7.82
C LYS A 122 -6.09 -13.52 8.43
N LEU A 123 -5.55 -12.42 7.90
CA LEU A 123 -4.23 -11.88 8.26
C LEU A 123 -4.14 -11.49 9.74
N GLY A 124 -5.15 -10.79 10.26
CA GLY A 124 -5.15 -10.38 11.67
C GLY A 124 -4.95 -11.55 12.64
N ARG A 125 -5.51 -12.74 12.32
CA ARG A 125 -5.28 -13.94 13.14
C ARG A 125 -3.82 -14.41 13.07
N LYS A 126 -3.17 -14.30 11.90
CA LYS A 126 -1.78 -14.71 11.72
C LYS A 126 -0.82 -13.75 12.45
N LEU A 127 -1.08 -12.44 12.35
CA LEU A 127 -0.29 -11.44 13.07
C LEU A 127 -0.52 -11.49 14.57
N ALA A 128 -1.69 -11.91 15.03
CA ALA A 128 -2.00 -11.99 16.45
C ALA A 128 -1.04 -12.92 17.23
N PHE A 129 -0.34 -13.85 16.58
CA PHE A 129 0.70 -14.67 17.23
C PHE A 129 1.86 -13.85 17.83
N PHE A 130 2.13 -12.65 17.32
CA PHE A 130 3.14 -11.76 17.91
C PHE A 130 2.78 -11.22 19.31
N GLY A 131 1.56 -11.48 19.77
CA GLY A 131 1.12 -11.10 21.11
C GLY A 131 1.42 -12.13 22.20
N ASP A 132 2.05 -13.26 21.87
CA ASP A 132 2.49 -14.32 22.83
C ASP A 132 1.42 -14.76 23.85
N GLY A 133 0.15 -14.80 23.42
CA GLY A 133 -0.98 -15.15 24.26
C GLY A 133 -1.72 -13.97 24.86
N TYR A 134 -1.17 -12.78 24.82
CA TYR A 134 -1.80 -11.56 25.34
C TYR A 134 -2.63 -10.78 24.31
N GLN A 135 -2.63 -11.24 23.06
CA GLN A 135 -3.48 -10.64 22.03
C GLN A 135 -4.95 -10.89 22.31
N GLN A 136 -5.78 -9.91 21.97
CA GLN A 136 -7.22 -9.98 22.22
C GLN A 136 -8.02 -9.74 20.95
N ARG A 137 -9.18 -10.38 20.87
CA ARG A 137 -10.21 -10.02 19.88
C ARG A 137 -11.03 -8.90 20.47
N ASP A 138 -11.23 -7.85 19.67
CA ASP A 138 -12.01 -6.71 20.11
C ASP A 138 -12.88 -6.17 18.97
N GLU A 139 -13.75 -5.25 19.31
CA GLU A 139 -14.49 -4.43 18.37
C GLU A 139 -14.18 -2.97 18.66
N ARG A 140 -13.37 -2.37 17.77
CA ARG A 140 -12.94 -0.96 17.88
C ARG A 140 -13.29 -0.22 16.61
N TYR A 141 -13.69 1.02 16.74
CA TYR A 141 -14.03 1.89 15.61
C TYR A 141 -15.11 1.30 14.68
N GLY A 142 -16.06 0.48 15.25
CA GLY A 142 -17.05 -0.25 14.48
C GLY A 142 -16.48 -1.42 13.64
N ARG A 143 -15.25 -1.88 13.93
CA ARG A 143 -14.52 -2.90 13.18
C ARG A 143 -14.13 -4.08 14.07
N LYS A 144 -14.22 -5.29 13.54
CA LYS A 144 -13.74 -6.50 14.21
C LYS A 144 -12.23 -6.62 14.06
N VAL A 145 -11.49 -6.39 15.14
CA VAL A 145 -10.03 -6.30 15.14
C VAL A 145 -9.37 -7.37 16.02
N TRP A 146 -8.06 -7.50 15.84
CA TRP A 146 -7.15 -8.02 16.84
C TRP A 146 -6.36 -6.85 17.44
N VAL A 147 -6.20 -6.90 18.75
CA VAL A 147 -5.35 -5.99 19.53
C VAL A 147 -4.14 -6.78 19.99
N ILE A 148 -2.98 -6.36 19.59
CA ILE A 148 -1.70 -7.01 19.86
C ILE A 148 -0.90 -6.07 20.76
N PRO A 149 -0.55 -6.47 21.98
CA PRO A 149 0.27 -5.63 22.86
C PRO A 149 1.68 -5.49 22.30
N THR A 150 2.24 -4.28 22.41
CA THR A 150 3.59 -3.93 22.02
C THR A 150 4.29 -3.21 23.17
N MET A 151 5.60 -3.04 23.12
CA MET A 151 6.36 -2.36 24.19
C MET A 151 5.91 -0.92 24.44
N GLY A 152 5.40 -0.23 23.42
CA GLY A 152 4.96 1.17 23.53
C GLY A 152 3.44 1.36 23.51
N GLY A 153 2.65 0.28 23.58
CA GLY A 153 1.19 0.36 23.50
C GLY A 153 0.55 -0.86 22.86
N GLU A 154 -0.26 -0.62 21.85
CA GLU A 154 -1.03 -1.66 21.15
C GLU A 154 -0.94 -1.48 19.66
N PHE A 155 -0.84 -2.60 18.92
CA PHE A 155 -1.07 -2.65 17.49
C PHE A 155 -2.47 -3.16 17.20
N VAL A 156 -3.28 -2.36 16.51
CA VAL A 156 -4.65 -2.71 16.13
C VAL A 156 -4.68 -3.11 14.66
N ILE A 157 -5.28 -4.27 14.36
CA ILE A 157 -5.37 -4.77 13.00
C ILE A 157 -6.73 -5.43 12.73
N ASP A 158 -7.31 -5.17 11.57
CA ASP A 158 -8.52 -5.86 11.13
C ASP A 158 -8.33 -7.37 11.06
N ARG A 159 -9.39 -8.12 11.34
CA ARG A 159 -9.36 -9.60 11.29
C ARG A 159 -9.20 -10.14 9.88
N ARG A 160 -9.76 -9.45 8.88
CA ARG A 160 -9.90 -9.90 7.50
C ARG A 160 -9.38 -8.82 6.56
N PHE A 161 -8.73 -9.27 5.50
CA PHE A 161 -8.24 -8.40 4.43
C PHE A 161 -8.73 -8.95 3.10
N GLY A 162 -9.56 -8.19 2.42
CA GLY A 162 -10.06 -8.51 1.10
C GLY A 162 -9.02 -8.28 0.01
N PHE A 163 -9.30 -8.82 -1.17
CA PHE A 163 -8.54 -8.57 -2.37
C PHE A 163 -9.44 -8.64 -3.61
N LYS A 164 -9.03 -8.01 -4.68
CA LYS A 164 -9.78 -7.99 -5.94
C LYS A 164 -8.85 -7.94 -7.16
N ASP A 165 -9.44 -8.08 -8.34
CA ASP A 165 -8.73 -7.89 -9.61
C ASP A 165 -8.32 -6.42 -9.77
N GLY A 166 -7.16 -6.20 -10.35
CA GLY A 166 -6.59 -4.89 -10.66
C GLY A 166 -5.71 -4.94 -11.91
N VAL A 167 -5.00 -3.85 -12.11
CA VAL A 167 -4.05 -3.66 -13.22
C VAL A 167 -2.71 -3.22 -12.65
N MET A 168 -1.62 -3.65 -13.24
CA MET A 168 -0.24 -3.34 -12.84
C MET A 168 0.69 -3.23 -14.06
N GLY A 169 1.90 -2.72 -13.86
CA GLY A 169 2.98 -2.75 -14.85
C GLY A 169 2.84 -1.73 -15.98
N GLY A 170 1.93 -0.75 -15.89
CA GLY A 170 1.84 0.34 -16.87
C GLY A 170 3.03 1.30 -16.75
N ASN A 171 3.53 1.81 -17.87
CA ASN A 171 4.63 2.77 -17.91
C ASN A 171 4.29 3.93 -18.84
N LEU A 172 4.74 5.13 -18.47
CA LEU A 172 4.79 6.30 -19.34
C LEU A 172 6.26 6.62 -19.63
N TRP A 173 6.56 6.85 -20.90
CA TRP A 173 7.92 7.13 -21.35
C TRP A 173 8.06 8.60 -21.66
N PHE A 174 9.11 9.22 -21.12
CA PHE A 174 9.43 10.63 -21.34
C PHE A 174 10.79 10.73 -22.04
N PHE A 175 10.83 11.40 -23.18
CA PHE A 175 12.04 11.68 -23.95
C PHE A 175 12.23 13.18 -24.03
N ALA A 176 13.46 13.64 -23.86
CA ALA A 176 13.83 15.05 -23.96
C ALA A 176 15.27 15.20 -24.49
N ASP A 177 15.67 16.42 -24.74
CA ASP A 177 17.01 16.80 -25.20
C ASP A 177 18.08 16.74 -24.11
N SER A 178 17.67 16.64 -22.83
CA SER A 178 18.57 16.50 -21.69
C SER A 178 17.95 15.65 -20.59
N VAL A 179 18.81 15.09 -19.72
CA VAL A 179 18.38 14.33 -18.54
C VAL A 179 17.53 15.19 -17.62
N ASP A 180 17.92 16.44 -17.39
CA ASP A 180 17.20 17.36 -16.51
C ASP A 180 15.78 17.66 -17.04
N SER A 181 15.65 17.88 -18.35
CA SER A 181 14.35 18.11 -19.00
C SER A 181 13.46 16.86 -18.93
N SER A 182 14.04 15.68 -19.14
CA SER A 182 13.33 14.39 -19.06
C SER A 182 12.86 14.11 -17.64
N LEU A 183 13.71 14.32 -16.65
CA LEU A 183 13.37 14.16 -15.23
C LEU A 183 12.28 15.13 -14.80
N ALA A 184 12.39 16.40 -15.16
CA ALA A 184 11.38 17.42 -14.86
C ALA A 184 10.00 17.05 -15.47
N ALA A 185 9.97 16.52 -16.69
CA ALA A 185 8.74 16.05 -17.31
C ALA A 185 8.13 14.83 -16.56
N ALA A 186 8.98 13.88 -16.17
CA ALA A 186 8.55 12.70 -15.41
C ALA A 186 8.02 13.08 -14.02
N GLU A 187 8.65 14.01 -13.32
CA GLU A 187 8.17 14.54 -12.03
C GLU A 187 6.80 15.21 -12.14
N LEU A 188 6.55 15.94 -13.22
CA LEU A 188 5.23 16.50 -13.50
C LEU A 188 4.20 15.41 -13.77
N GLY A 189 4.60 14.34 -14.47
CA GLY A 189 3.78 13.16 -14.70
C GLY A 189 3.38 12.48 -13.37
N VAL A 190 4.33 12.24 -12.47
CA VAL A 190 4.06 11.67 -11.15
C VAL A 190 3.08 12.56 -10.36
N LYS A 191 3.30 13.87 -10.31
CA LYS A 191 2.38 14.82 -9.66
C LYS A 191 0.97 14.81 -10.25
N ALA A 192 0.84 14.48 -11.52
CA ALA A 192 -0.47 14.30 -12.15
C ALA A 192 -1.13 12.98 -11.74
N LEU A 193 -0.34 11.89 -11.63
CA LEU A 193 -0.82 10.58 -11.18
C LEU A 193 -1.28 10.60 -9.71
N GLU A 194 -0.60 11.34 -8.84
CA GLU A 194 -1.00 11.52 -7.42
C GLU A 194 -2.43 12.06 -7.25
N LYS A 195 -2.97 12.72 -8.28
CA LYS A 195 -4.35 13.24 -8.30
C LYS A 195 -5.40 12.20 -8.73
N VAL A 196 -4.95 11.01 -9.12
CA VAL A 196 -5.82 9.93 -9.60
C VAL A 196 -5.92 8.86 -8.51
N PRO A 197 -7.01 8.86 -7.71
CA PRO A 197 -7.18 7.86 -6.64
C PRO A 197 -7.12 6.43 -7.18
N GLY A 198 -6.47 5.54 -6.43
CA GLY A 198 -6.32 4.14 -6.82
C GLY A 198 -5.10 3.87 -7.71
N THR A 199 -4.26 4.87 -7.96
CA THR A 199 -3.04 4.74 -8.75
C THR A 199 -1.81 4.81 -7.84
N ILE A 200 -0.90 3.86 -7.99
CA ILE A 200 0.39 3.86 -7.29
C ILE A 200 1.54 3.94 -8.28
N ALA A 201 2.63 4.56 -7.87
CA ALA A 201 3.89 4.62 -8.60
C ALA A 201 4.98 3.95 -7.76
N PRO A 202 5.25 2.63 -7.96
CA PRO A 202 6.04 1.82 -7.03
C PRO A 202 7.56 2.04 -7.10
N PHE A 203 8.08 2.70 -8.14
CA PHE A 203 9.49 3.04 -8.22
C PHE A 203 9.87 4.17 -7.26
N PRO A 204 11.15 4.30 -6.87
CA PRO A 204 11.61 5.43 -6.06
C PRO A 204 11.24 6.78 -6.70
N GLY A 205 10.49 7.61 -5.98
CA GLY A 205 9.94 8.85 -6.54
C GLY A 205 8.95 8.68 -7.69
N GLY A 206 8.49 7.44 -7.94
CA GLY A 206 7.58 7.10 -9.04
C GLY A 206 8.26 7.01 -10.42
N ILE A 207 9.58 7.12 -10.48
CA ILE A 207 10.35 7.25 -11.73
C ILE A 207 11.44 6.18 -11.79
N ALA A 208 11.64 5.61 -12.96
CA ALA A 208 12.72 4.68 -13.26
C ALA A 208 13.57 5.21 -14.42
#